data_bfc71c56abb4f9462d4e272096c85155
#
_entry.id   bfc71c56abb4f9462d4e272096c85155
#
_cell.length_a   1.000
_cell.length_b   1.000
_cell.length_c   1.000
_cell.angle_alpha   90.00
_cell.angle_beta   90.00
_cell.angle_gamma   90.00
#
_symmetry.space_group_name_H-M   'P 1'
#
loop_
_entity.id
_entity.type
_entity.pdbx_description
1 polymer ?
#
loop_
_entity_poly.entity_id
_entity_poly.type
_entity_poly.pdbx_seq_one_letter_code
_entity_poly.pdbx_strand_id
1 'polypeptide(L)'
;LSVVCLLFARKAIVQTGYTAFQKELVSVIASLQSQDYISHQWLKQMQEQHHFTIYLYDNQESLYYDRLQDSHWEDLRNAVLKKCGTDIFTGKDGQTIAHKELTYRSSARETYYASVGYLLRGNGQIRFVILYDTSHQTGQFAHMTIGVFAADLITFLLLILFSWFFTGRMVQPLEISQKKQQQFVAAASHE
;
A
#
# COMPACT_ATOMS: atom_id res chain seq x y z
N LEU A 1 -1.37 22.16 -1.97
CA LEU A 1 -2.59 21.35 -2.04
C LEU A 1 -2.28 19.93 -2.51
N SER A 2 -1.57 19.75 -3.62
CA SER A 2 -1.25 18.43 -4.21
C SER A 2 -0.49 17.50 -3.27
N VAL A 3 0.49 18.02 -2.52
CA VAL A 3 1.24 17.23 -1.53
C VAL A 3 0.31 16.69 -0.43
N VAL A 4 -0.62 17.49 0.04
CA VAL A 4 -1.60 17.09 1.05
C VAL A 4 -2.52 16.00 0.49
N CYS A 5 -3.02 16.17 -0.73
CA CYS A 5 -3.82 15.15 -1.43
C CYS A 5 -3.04 13.83 -1.59
N LEU A 6 -1.76 13.88 -1.95
CA LEU A 6 -0.92 12.69 -2.07
C LEU A 6 -0.72 11.97 -0.73
N LEU A 7 -0.56 12.70 0.38
CA LEU A 7 -0.46 12.10 1.71
C LEU A 7 -1.76 11.41 2.11
N PHE A 8 -2.91 12.02 1.84
CA PHE A 8 -4.22 11.38 2.07
C PHE A 8 -4.43 10.17 1.18
N ALA A 9 -4.11 10.26 -0.12
CA ALA A 9 -4.19 9.15 -1.05
C ALA A 9 -3.31 7.97 -0.60
N ARG A 10 -2.09 8.23 -0.18
CA ARG A 10 -1.19 7.20 0.37
C ARG A 10 -1.80 6.50 1.58
N LYS A 11 -2.33 7.29 2.53
CA LYS A 11 -2.97 6.72 3.73
C LYS A 11 -4.19 5.88 3.37
N ALA A 12 -5.02 6.36 2.44
CA ALA A 12 -6.19 5.64 1.96
C ALA A 12 -5.81 4.32 1.28
N ILE A 13 -4.81 4.31 0.40
CA ILE A 13 -4.34 3.10 -0.29
C ILE A 13 -3.81 2.06 0.72
N VAL A 14 -2.99 2.49 1.68
CA VAL A 14 -2.49 1.58 2.73
C VAL A 14 -3.64 1.00 3.56
N GLN A 15 -4.60 1.83 3.95
CA GLN A 15 -5.74 1.39 4.75
C GLN A 15 -6.65 0.45 3.95
N THR A 16 -6.96 0.78 2.70
CA THR A 16 -7.77 -0.07 1.82
C THR A 16 -7.06 -1.40 1.57
N GLY A 17 -5.75 -1.38 1.33
CA GLY A 17 -4.95 -2.58 1.14
C GLY A 17 -4.93 -3.48 2.37
N TYR A 18 -4.81 -2.90 3.56
CA TYR A 18 -4.88 -3.68 4.80
C TYR A 18 -6.28 -4.28 5.03
N THR A 19 -7.33 -3.54 4.76
CA THR A 19 -8.71 -4.05 4.87
C THR A 19 -8.98 -5.17 3.85
N ALA A 20 -8.46 -5.05 2.63
CA ALA A 20 -8.53 -6.11 1.63
C ALA A 20 -7.78 -7.37 2.10
N PHE A 21 -6.56 -7.21 2.63
CA PHE A 21 -5.81 -8.31 3.24
C PHE A 21 -6.60 -9.01 4.35
N GLN A 22 -7.21 -8.26 5.26
CA GLN A 22 -8.02 -8.84 6.34
C GLN A 22 -9.20 -9.65 5.81
N LYS A 23 -9.92 -9.12 4.83
CA LYS A 23 -11.05 -9.80 4.22
C LYS A 23 -10.63 -11.12 3.55
N GLU A 24 -9.56 -11.08 2.77
CA GLU A 24 -9.00 -12.27 2.12
C GLU A 24 -8.47 -13.28 3.15
N LEU A 25 -7.80 -12.79 4.20
CA LEU A 25 -7.30 -13.63 5.29
C LEU A 25 -8.42 -14.41 5.98
N VAL A 26 -9.53 -13.76 6.30
CA VAL A 26 -10.70 -14.41 6.91
C VAL A 26 -11.23 -15.50 5.98
N SER A 27 -11.30 -15.25 4.67
CA SER A 27 -11.71 -16.24 3.67
C SER A 27 -10.80 -17.46 3.64
N VAL A 28 -9.48 -17.23 3.64
CA VAL A 28 -8.47 -18.32 3.64
C VAL A 28 -8.54 -19.12 4.94
N ILE A 29 -8.65 -18.47 6.08
CA ILE A 29 -8.75 -19.14 7.38
C ILE A 29 -10.04 -19.97 7.46
N ALA A 30 -11.18 -19.44 7.02
CA ALA A 30 -12.44 -20.19 6.97
C ALA A 30 -12.34 -21.41 6.03
N SER A 31 -11.67 -21.24 4.91
CA SER A 31 -11.42 -22.35 3.97
C SER A 31 -10.49 -23.42 4.60
N LEU A 32 -9.46 -23.02 5.34
CA LEU A 32 -8.59 -23.93 6.09
C LEU A 32 -9.36 -24.72 7.16
N GLN A 33 -10.33 -24.08 7.83
CA GLN A 33 -11.18 -24.74 8.82
C GLN A 33 -12.14 -25.77 8.21
N SER A 34 -12.69 -25.47 7.05
CA SER A 34 -13.72 -26.29 6.40
C SER A 34 -13.16 -27.54 5.68
N GLN A 35 -11.87 -27.57 5.41
CA GLN A 35 -11.24 -28.70 4.70
C GLN A 35 -10.93 -29.85 5.66
N ASP A 36 -11.39 -31.05 5.35
CA ASP A 36 -11.03 -32.26 6.10
C ASP A 36 -9.61 -32.73 5.78
N TYR A 37 -9.11 -32.43 4.61
CA TYR A 37 -7.77 -32.75 4.16
C TYR A 37 -7.16 -31.59 3.38
N ILE A 38 -5.99 -31.14 3.78
CA ILE A 38 -5.26 -30.07 3.10
C ILE A 38 -4.32 -30.71 2.08
N SER A 39 -4.72 -30.72 0.80
CA SER A 39 -3.87 -31.19 -0.28
C SER A 39 -2.93 -30.10 -0.77
N HIS A 40 -1.78 -30.53 -1.32
CA HIS A 40 -0.82 -29.61 -1.94
C HIS A 40 -1.45 -28.78 -3.10
N GLN A 41 -2.29 -29.44 -3.90
CA GLN A 41 -2.97 -28.77 -5.01
C GLN A 41 -3.95 -27.70 -4.53
N TRP A 42 -4.69 -27.97 -3.48
CA TRP A 42 -5.60 -27.00 -2.86
C TRP A 42 -4.84 -25.80 -2.31
N LEU A 43 -3.74 -26.05 -1.60
CA LEU A 43 -2.91 -24.99 -1.04
C LEU A 43 -2.32 -24.09 -2.13
N LYS A 44 -1.81 -24.67 -3.21
CA LYS A 44 -1.31 -23.95 -4.37
C LYS A 44 -2.41 -23.08 -5.01
N GLN A 45 -3.61 -23.63 -5.19
CA GLN A 45 -4.74 -22.88 -5.72
C GLN A 45 -5.12 -21.68 -4.83
N MET A 46 -5.13 -21.89 -3.51
CA MET A 46 -5.39 -20.81 -2.54
C MET A 46 -4.32 -19.70 -2.61
N GLN A 47 -3.05 -20.08 -2.71
CA GLN A 47 -1.95 -19.13 -2.84
C GLN A 47 -2.08 -18.29 -4.13
N GLU A 48 -2.37 -18.94 -5.24
CA GLU A 48 -2.54 -18.26 -6.55
C GLU A 48 -3.77 -17.35 -6.57
N GLN A 49 -4.89 -17.80 -6.00
CA GLN A 49 -6.16 -17.06 -5.99
C GLN A 49 -6.10 -15.79 -5.13
N HIS A 50 -5.46 -15.87 -3.97
CA HIS A 50 -5.42 -14.79 -2.98
C HIS A 50 -4.09 -14.03 -2.95
N HIS A 51 -3.12 -14.44 -3.80
CA HIS A 51 -1.78 -13.86 -3.82
C HIS A 51 -1.07 -13.89 -2.46
N PHE A 52 -1.34 -14.94 -1.68
CA PHE A 52 -0.71 -15.21 -0.40
C PHE A 52 0.41 -16.22 -0.54
N THR A 53 1.42 -16.10 0.32
CA THR A 53 2.36 -17.19 0.58
C THR A 53 1.96 -17.83 1.90
N ILE A 54 1.56 -19.11 1.88
CA ILE A 54 0.98 -19.81 3.02
C ILE A 54 1.95 -20.92 3.45
N TYR A 55 2.38 -20.88 4.71
CA TYR A 55 3.14 -21.93 5.36
C TYR A 55 2.27 -22.62 6.40
N LEU A 56 2.24 -23.94 6.36
CA LEU A 56 1.49 -24.78 7.29
C LEU A 56 2.43 -25.75 8.00
N TYR A 57 2.22 -25.94 9.28
CA TYR A 57 2.99 -26.85 10.11
C TYR A 57 2.05 -27.72 10.95
N ASP A 58 2.25 -29.02 10.92
CA ASP A 58 1.60 -29.97 11.81
C ASP A 58 2.63 -30.46 12.82
N ASN A 59 2.38 -30.24 14.11
CA ASN A 59 3.30 -30.65 15.20
C ASN A 59 4.78 -30.28 14.97
N GLN A 60 5.05 -29.11 14.38
CA GLN A 60 6.36 -28.58 14.00
C GLN A 60 6.94 -29.12 12.68
N GLU A 61 6.32 -30.09 12.05
CA GLU A 61 6.70 -30.54 10.71
C GLU A 61 6.01 -29.67 9.66
N SER A 62 6.78 -29.21 8.66
CA SER A 62 6.22 -28.45 7.53
C SER A 62 5.36 -29.36 6.68
N LEU A 63 4.07 -29.02 6.53
CA LEU A 63 3.14 -29.72 5.63
C LEU A 63 3.42 -29.40 4.15
N TYR A 64 4.28 -28.44 3.89
CA TYR A 64 4.62 -27.97 2.56
C TYR A 64 6.09 -28.27 2.28
N TYR A 65 6.36 -28.95 1.16
CA TYR A 65 7.72 -29.19 0.73
C TYR A 65 8.36 -27.90 0.21
N ASP A 66 9.19 -27.29 1.03
CA ASP A 66 9.91 -26.01 0.81
C ASP A 66 10.81 -25.95 -0.45
N ARG A 67 10.95 -27.06 -1.18
CA ARG A 67 11.89 -27.16 -2.31
C ARG A 67 11.58 -26.26 -3.50
N LEU A 68 10.45 -25.59 -3.52
CA LEU A 68 10.02 -24.70 -4.62
C LEU A 68 9.88 -23.23 -4.19
N GLN A 69 10.16 -22.91 -2.92
CA GLN A 69 10.05 -21.53 -2.45
C GLN A 69 11.42 -20.83 -2.49
N ASP A 70 11.37 -19.59 -2.98
CA ASP A 70 12.50 -18.68 -3.02
C ASP A 70 13.02 -18.42 -1.59
N SER A 71 14.33 -18.42 -1.39
CA SER A 71 15.02 -18.16 -0.11
C SER A 71 14.55 -16.86 0.55
N HIS A 72 14.14 -15.87 -0.26
CA HIS A 72 13.59 -14.60 0.21
C HIS A 72 12.35 -14.78 1.12
N TRP A 73 11.44 -15.66 0.75
CA TRP A 73 10.23 -15.93 1.52
C TRP A 73 10.51 -16.68 2.84
N GLU A 74 11.53 -17.52 2.87
CA GLU A 74 11.96 -18.20 4.09
C GLU A 74 12.53 -17.21 5.11
N ASP A 75 13.40 -16.31 4.67
CA ASP A 75 13.97 -15.29 5.53
C ASP A 75 12.88 -14.37 6.09
N LEU A 76 11.92 -14.00 5.25
CA LEU A 76 10.76 -13.19 5.64
C LEU A 76 9.91 -13.92 6.68
N ARG A 77 9.57 -15.19 6.45
CA ARG A 77 8.84 -16.03 7.39
C ARG A 77 9.54 -16.07 8.76
N ASN A 78 10.86 -16.36 8.77
CA ASN A 78 11.65 -16.44 10.00
C ASN A 78 11.68 -15.10 10.74
N ALA A 79 11.80 -13.98 10.03
CA ALA A 79 11.76 -12.65 10.60
C ALA A 79 10.38 -12.31 11.20
N VAL A 80 9.30 -12.72 10.53
CA VAL A 80 7.92 -12.55 11.01
C VAL A 80 7.66 -13.37 12.26
N LEU A 81 8.08 -14.65 12.27
CA LEU A 81 7.96 -15.53 13.44
C LEU A 81 8.74 -14.98 14.65
N LYS A 82 9.95 -14.50 14.43
CA LYS A 82 10.76 -13.86 15.49
C LYS A 82 10.08 -12.62 16.06
N LYS A 83 9.43 -11.80 15.22
CA LYS A 83 8.71 -10.59 15.64
C LYS A 83 7.40 -10.91 16.35
N CYS A 84 6.71 -11.97 15.93
CA CYS A 84 5.43 -12.38 16.51
C CYS A 84 5.60 -12.95 17.92
N GLY A 85 6.70 -13.66 18.19
CA GLY A 85 6.92 -14.45 19.39
C GLY A 85 6.23 -15.81 19.31
N THR A 86 6.66 -16.74 20.14
CA THR A 86 6.10 -18.10 20.22
C THR A 86 4.84 -18.23 21.05
N ASP A 87 4.51 -17.20 21.81
CA ASP A 87 3.38 -17.19 22.77
C ASP A 87 2.02 -17.41 22.11
N ILE A 88 1.89 -17.04 20.83
CA ILE A 88 0.66 -17.23 20.06
C ILE A 88 0.30 -18.71 19.88
N PHE A 89 1.29 -19.60 19.91
CA PHE A 89 1.08 -21.04 19.72
C PHE A 89 0.77 -21.79 21.02
N THR A 90 0.82 -21.11 22.16
CA THR A 90 0.57 -21.74 23.49
C THR A 90 -0.90 -21.75 23.87
N GLY A 91 -1.81 -21.79 22.90
CA GLY A 91 -3.26 -22.00 23.02
C GLY A 91 -3.83 -21.71 24.41
N LYS A 92 -4.09 -20.44 24.72
CA LYS A 92 -4.85 -20.08 25.92
C LYS A 92 -6.34 -20.07 25.54
N ASP A 93 -7.13 -20.75 26.40
CA ASP A 93 -8.59 -20.56 26.48
C ASP A 93 -9.51 -21.27 25.45
N GLY A 94 -9.20 -22.52 25.05
CA GLY A 94 -10.18 -23.35 24.35
C GLY A 94 -10.67 -22.79 22.99
N GLN A 95 -9.96 -21.82 22.43
CA GLN A 95 -10.25 -21.27 21.11
C GLN A 95 -9.82 -22.26 20.03
N THR A 96 -10.74 -22.60 19.13
CA THR A 96 -10.46 -23.48 17.99
C THR A 96 -9.45 -22.86 17.03
N ILE A 97 -9.38 -21.53 16.99
CA ILE A 97 -8.45 -20.78 16.15
C ILE A 97 -8.01 -19.51 16.86
N ALA A 98 -6.74 -19.19 16.77
CA ALA A 98 -6.22 -17.89 17.14
C ALA A 98 -5.15 -17.45 16.14
N HIS A 99 -5.16 -16.19 15.77
CA HIS A 99 -4.17 -15.60 14.91
C HIS A 99 -3.84 -14.17 15.32
N LYS A 100 -2.68 -13.72 14.96
CA LYS A 100 -2.21 -12.35 15.16
C LYS A 100 -1.74 -11.77 13.85
N GLU A 101 -2.30 -10.64 13.50
CA GLU A 101 -1.90 -9.88 12.33
C GLU A 101 -0.77 -8.93 12.68
N LEU A 102 0.14 -8.76 11.75
CA LEU A 102 1.25 -7.84 11.90
C LEU A 102 1.67 -7.27 10.53
N THR A 103 2.18 -6.06 10.58
CA THR A 103 2.86 -5.45 9.43
C THR A 103 4.36 -5.60 9.64
N TYR A 104 5.02 -6.19 8.66
CA TYR A 104 6.46 -6.36 8.64
C TYR A 104 7.07 -5.47 7.55
N ARG A 105 8.14 -4.78 7.86
CA ARG A 105 8.90 -3.98 6.91
C ARG A 105 10.29 -4.58 6.76
N SER A 106 10.61 -4.99 5.54
CA SER A 106 11.91 -5.53 5.16
C SER A 106 13.01 -4.46 5.20
N SER A 107 14.27 -4.87 5.29
CA SER A 107 15.43 -4.01 5.12
C SER A 107 15.47 -3.32 3.75
N ALA A 108 14.89 -3.91 2.72
CA ALA A 108 14.69 -3.33 1.39
C ALA A 108 13.55 -2.26 1.34
N ARG A 109 12.96 -1.89 2.49
CA ARG A 109 11.81 -0.97 2.62
C ARG A 109 10.50 -1.48 2.04
N GLU A 110 10.44 -2.75 1.67
CA GLU A 110 9.21 -3.41 1.26
C GLU A 110 8.32 -3.67 2.48
N THR A 111 7.02 -3.55 2.31
CA THR A 111 6.05 -3.78 3.37
C THR A 111 5.29 -5.05 3.06
N TYR A 112 5.14 -5.89 4.07
CA TYR A 112 4.39 -7.14 4.02
C TYR A 112 3.33 -7.14 5.11
N TYR A 113 2.14 -7.62 4.78
CA TYR A 113 1.16 -7.99 5.79
C TYR A 113 1.34 -9.47 6.11
N ALA A 114 1.29 -9.82 7.36
CA ALA A 114 1.46 -11.18 7.82
C ALA A 114 0.43 -11.54 8.86
N SER A 115 -0.01 -12.80 8.84
CA SER A 115 -0.80 -13.40 9.91
C SER A 115 -0.14 -14.67 10.37
N VAL A 116 0.07 -14.80 11.67
CA VAL A 116 0.63 -15.97 12.32
C VAL A 116 -0.41 -16.51 13.29
N GLY A 117 -0.70 -17.78 13.23
CA GLY A 117 -1.72 -18.36 14.09
C GLY A 117 -1.70 -19.88 14.11
N TYR A 118 -2.71 -20.42 14.79
CA TYR A 118 -2.96 -21.85 14.84
C TYR A 118 -4.45 -22.16 14.68
N LEU A 119 -4.71 -23.37 14.25
CA LEU A 119 -6.02 -23.99 14.15
C LEU A 119 -5.98 -25.34 14.85
N LEU A 120 -6.89 -25.57 15.81
CA LEU A 120 -7.06 -26.87 16.45
C LEU A 120 -7.91 -27.76 15.55
N ARG A 121 -7.42 -28.96 15.31
CA ARG A 121 -8.10 -29.93 14.44
C ARG A 121 -8.00 -31.34 15.03
N GLY A 122 -9.13 -31.87 15.45
CA GLY A 122 -9.13 -33.14 16.17
C GLY A 122 -8.23 -33.09 17.41
N ASN A 123 -7.22 -33.96 17.45
CA ASN A 123 -6.21 -33.98 18.53
C ASN A 123 -4.92 -33.24 18.16
N GLY A 124 -4.86 -32.60 17.00
CA GLY A 124 -3.67 -31.90 16.51
C GLY A 124 -3.83 -30.38 16.43
N GLN A 125 -2.68 -29.69 16.32
CA GLN A 125 -2.62 -28.25 16.12
C GLN A 125 -1.90 -27.95 14.81
N ILE A 126 -2.62 -27.38 13.86
CA ILE A 126 -2.02 -26.86 12.62
C ILE A 126 -1.63 -25.40 12.86
N ARG A 127 -0.35 -25.10 12.74
CA ARG A 127 0.16 -23.72 12.78
C ARG A 127 0.26 -23.19 11.37
N PHE A 128 -0.04 -21.92 11.19
CA PHE A 128 0.05 -21.27 9.89
C PHE A 128 0.78 -19.93 9.96
N VAL A 129 1.47 -19.63 8.88
CA VAL A 129 2.03 -18.29 8.61
C VAL A 129 1.57 -17.91 7.21
N ILE A 130 0.82 -16.83 7.12
CA ILE A 130 0.29 -16.29 5.87
C ILE A 130 0.98 -14.95 5.63
N LEU A 131 1.62 -14.81 4.47
CA LEU A 131 2.36 -13.60 4.07
C LEU A 131 1.69 -13.02 2.83
N TYR A 132 1.57 -11.70 2.79
CA TYR A 132 1.02 -10.95 1.67
C TYR A 132 1.98 -9.82 1.27
N ASP A 133 2.37 -9.82 0.00
CA ASP A 133 3.23 -8.79 -0.57
C ASP A 133 2.40 -7.57 -0.98
N THR A 134 2.80 -6.39 -0.50
CA THR A 134 2.16 -5.12 -0.85
C THR A 134 2.85 -4.38 -2.00
N SER A 135 3.85 -4.99 -2.66
CA SER A 135 4.65 -4.35 -3.72
C SER A 135 3.78 -3.84 -4.87
N HIS A 136 2.77 -4.60 -5.26
CA HIS A 136 1.82 -4.20 -6.30
C HIS A 136 1.07 -2.90 -5.95
N GLN A 137 0.67 -2.73 -4.69
CA GLN A 137 -0.01 -1.52 -4.22
C GLN A 137 0.94 -0.31 -4.19
N THR A 138 2.19 -0.53 -3.78
CA THR A 138 3.20 0.53 -3.77
C THR A 138 3.59 0.97 -5.18
N GLY A 139 3.61 0.06 -6.14
CA GLY A 139 3.82 0.37 -7.56
C GLY A 139 2.71 1.26 -8.14
N GLN A 140 1.45 0.95 -7.87
CA GLN A 140 0.32 1.78 -8.29
C GLN A 140 0.40 3.20 -7.71
N PHE A 141 0.80 3.33 -6.44
CA PHE A 141 0.99 4.63 -5.81
C PHE A 141 2.11 5.44 -6.48
N ALA A 142 3.21 4.81 -6.87
CA ALA A 142 4.30 5.48 -7.56
C ALA A 142 3.85 6.07 -8.92
N HIS A 143 3.10 5.32 -9.71
CA HIS A 143 2.53 5.80 -10.98
C HIS A 143 1.55 6.97 -10.77
N MET A 144 0.68 6.87 -9.75
CA MET A 144 -0.23 7.95 -9.38
C MET A 144 0.53 9.23 -8.99
N THR A 145 1.58 9.09 -8.22
CA THR A 145 2.42 10.21 -7.76
C THR A 145 3.09 10.93 -8.94
N ILE A 146 3.67 10.16 -9.87
CA ILE A 146 4.27 10.72 -11.10
C ILE A 146 3.21 11.48 -11.92
N GLY A 147 2.01 10.91 -12.08
CA GLY A 147 0.91 11.57 -12.81
C GLY A 147 0.50 12.91 -12.19
N VAL A 148 0.39 12.98 -10.87
CA VAL A 148 0.04 14.23 -10.16
C VAL A 148 1.14 15.28 -10.34
N PHE A 149 2.42 14.93 -10.19
CA PHE A 149 3.51 15.88 -10.39
C PHE A 149 3.59 16.37 -11.85
N ALA A 150 3.33 15.50 -12.82
CA ALA A 150 3.29 15.90 -14.23
C ALA A 150 2.14 16.89 -14.50
N ALA A 151 0.96 16.64 -13.95
CA ALA A 151 -0.18 17.55 -14.06
C ALA A 151 0.08 18.91 -13.40
N ASP A 152 0.69 18.91 -12.20
CA ASP A 152 1.08 20.14 -11.50
C ASP A 152 2.08 20.95 -12.32
N LEU A 153 3.09 20.30 -12.91
CA LEU A 153 4.10 20.96 -13.75
C LEU A 153 3.45 21.59 -14.99
N ILE A 154 2.56 20.86 -15.68
CA ILE A 154 1.84 21.37 -16.85
C ILE A 154 1.00 22.59 -16.45
N THR A 155 0.25 22.50 -15.35
CA THR A 155 -0.59 23.60 -14.85
C THR A 155 0.27 24.83 -14.52
N PHE A 156 1.43 24.63 -13.89
CA PHE A 156 2.35 25.72 -13.58
C PHE A 156 2.88 26.42 -14.83
N LEU A 157 3.27 25.65 -15.86
CA LEU A 157 3.71 26.21 -17.14
C LEU A 157 2.60 26.99 -17.85
N LEU A 158 1.36 26.49 -17.83
CA LEU A 158 0.21 27.20 -18.39
C LEU A 158 -0.06 28.51 -17.66
N LEU A 159 0.06 28.54 -16.34
CA LEU A 159 -0.08 29.77 -15.55
C LEU A 159 1.02 30.80 -15.87
N ILE A 160 2.26 30.37 -16.07
CA ILE A 160 3.35 31.28 -16.50
C ILE A 160 3.05 31.86 -17.89
N LEU A 161 2.65 31.03 -18.84
CA LEU A 161 2.29 31.47 -20.21
C LEU A 161 1.12 32.44 -20.17
N PHE A 162 0.09 32.12 -19.40
CA PHE A 162 -1.07 32.99 -19.25
C PHE A 162 -0.70 34.34 -18.62
N SER A 163 0.10 34.33 -17.55
CA SER A 163 0.57 35.55 -16.88
C SER A 163 1.40 36.42 -17.83
N TRP A 164 2.31 35.79 -18.58
CA TRP A 164 3.13 36.52 -19.57
C TRP A 164 2.30 37.13 -20.67
N PHE A 165 1.35 36.36 -21.24
CA PHE A 165 0.44 36.84 -22.29
C PHE A 165 -0.48 37.97 -21.76
N PHE A 166 -1.04 37.82 -20.57
CA PHE A 166 -1.93 38.79 -19.96
C PHE A 166 -1.19 40.09 -19.66
N THR A 167 -0.02 40.04 -19.07
CA THR A 167 0.81 41.21 -18.73
C THR A 167 1.21 41.96 -20.02
N GLY A 168 1.70 41.25 -21.02
CA GLY A 168 2.15 41.89 -22.27
C GLY A 168 1.02 42.47 -23.09
N ARG A 169 -0.16 41.92 -23.06
CA ARG A 169 -1.26 42.37 -23.94
C ARG A 169 -2.30 43.28 -23.28
N MET A 170 -2.50 43.16 -21.99
CA MET A 170 -3.52 44.00 -21.28
C MET A 170 -2.92 45.05 -20.37
N VAL A 171 -1.84 44.76 -19.65
CA VAL A 171 -1.30 45.70 -18.66
C VAL A 171 -0.47 46.79 -19.33
N GLN A 172 0.40 46.46 -20.27
CA GLN A 172 1.22 47.45 -20.97
C GLN A 172 0.47 48.57 -21.67
N PRO A 173 -0.62 48.30 -22.42
CA PRO A 173 -1.41 49.39 -23.04
C PRO A 173 -2.07 50.31 -22.03
N LEU A 174 -2.45 49.78 -20.85
CA LEU A 174 -3.05 50.57 -19.76
C LEU A 174 -2.03 51.53 -19.14
N GLU A 175 -0.80 51.10 -18.90
CA GLU A 175 0.27 51.95 -18.38
C GLU A 175 0.61 53.06 -19.36
N ILE A 176 0.68 52.76 -20.66
CA ILE A 176 0.95 53.78 -21.71
C ILE A 176 -0.19 54.79 -21.76
N SER A 177 -1.46 54.37 -21.65
CA SER A 177 -2.60 55.25 -21.62
C SER A 177 -2.59 56.18 -20.40
N GLN A 178 -2.28 55.66 -19.21
CA GLN A 178 -2.16 56.46 -17.99
C GLN A 178 -1.03 57.47 -18.07
N LYS A 179 0.15 57.11 -18.59
CA LYS A 179 1.25 58.03 -18.80
C LYS A 179 0.88 59.17 -19.76
N LYS A 180 0.16 58.88 -20.86
CA LYS A 180 -0.32 59.91 -21.79
C LYS A 180 -1.31 60.86 -21.13
N GLN A 181 -2.24 60.33 -20.29
CA GLN A 181 -3.18 61.20 -19.55
C GLN A 181 -2.46 62.09 -18.55
N GLN A 182 -1.46 61.61 -17.82
CA GLN A 182 -0.67 62.42 -16.91
C GLN A 182 0.12 63.49 -17.63
N GLN A 183 0.70 63.22 -18.79
CA GLN A 183 1.41 64.21 -19.61
C GLN A 183 0.46 65.29 -20.15
N PHE A 184 -0.77 64.87 -20.55
CA PHE A 184 -1.76 65.82 -21.02
C PHE A 184 -2.24 66.77 -19.91
N VAL A 185 -2.47 66.25 -18.69
CA VAL A 185 -2.86 67.07 -17.54
C VAL A 185 -1.70 68.00 -17.12
N ALA A 186 -0.46 67.53 -17.17
CA ALA A 186 0.70 68.36 -16.85
C ALA A 186 0.90 69.49 -17.87
N ALA A 187 0.68 69.23 -19.17
CA ALA A 187 0.75 70.25 -20.22
C ALA A 187 -0.37 71.30 -20.08
N ALA A 188 -1.61 70.86 -19.76
CA ALA A 188 -2.75 71.78 -19.58
C ALA A 188 -2.69 72.63 -18.33
N SER A 189 -1.87 72.27 -17.30
CA SER A 189 -1.67 73.05 -16.09
C SER A 189 -0.55 74.11 -16.22
N HIS A 190 0.17 74.13 -17.34
CA HIS A 190 1.25 75.10 -17.61
C HIS A 190 0.82 76.30 -18.48
N GLU A 191 -0.38 76.32 -19.01
CA GLU A 191 -1.01 77.50 -19.64
C GLU A 191 -1.87 78.27 -18.60
#